data_becff8d4a3cfeb76b94cf09f509ceec2
#
_entry.id   becff8d4a3cfeb76b94cf09f509ceec2
#
_cell.length_a   1.000
_cell.length_b   1.000
_cell.length_c   1.000
_cell.angle_alpha   90.00
_cell.angle_beta   90.00
_cell.angle_gamma   90.00
#
_symmetry.space_group_name_H-M   'P 1'
#
loop_
_entity.id
_entity.type
_entity.pdbx_description
1 polymer ?
#
loop_
_entity_poly.entity_id
_entity_poly.type
_entity_poly.pdbx_seq_one_letter_code
_entity_poly.pdbx_strand_id
1 'polypeptide(L)'
;MKRKTTTSAAGHGSDNKKSPAKRMNVYANLAQKRRTKKDKKSRERAEYLATLPKHPVKRFFYRLHPKRVAKYWFSKHGALMALKILGVSVMAVLLLIGGLFAYFRKDLDQIRPGELAKRVQTTVTKYYDRNNVLLWEDKGTDNYHLVVESNQISDYLKKATVAIEDRDFYKHHGISISGLMRATFSTASGRQVQGGSTLTQQLVKQVFFPPEEANKRGLSGIPRKIKEIILAVEVERMYNKDQILSLYLNESPYGGRRNGAESAAQTYFGKKAKDLTLAEAALIASIPQNPPFYNPY
;
A
#
# COMPACT_ATOMS: atom_id res chain seq x y z
N MET A 1 28.41 -90.18 55.55
CA MET A 1 28.86 -91.26 54.69
C MET A 1 28.97 -90.73 53.28
N LYS A 2 30.21 -90.36 52.83
CA LYS A 2 31.00 -91.07 51.76
C LYS A 2 30.15 -91.31 50.52
N ARG A 3 30.53 -90.79 49.29
CA ARG A 3 31.78 -90.85 48.51
C ARG A 3 31.65 -89.85 47.33
N LYS A 4 32.53 -88.97 46.99
CA LYS A 4 33.67 -89.02 46.05
C LYS A 4 33.51 -89.99 44.84
N THR A 5 33.68 -89.40 43.64
CA THR A 5 34.72 -89.71 42.67
C THR A 5 34.35 -88.97 41.36
N THR A 6 35.10 -88.07 40.83
CA THR A 6 36.33 -88.05 40.00
C THR A 6 36.11 -88.24 38.49
N THR A 7 36.62 -87.20 37.79
CA THR A 7 37.38 -87.17 36.51
C THR A 7 36.59 -87.46 35.21
N SER A 8 36.70 -86.66 34.18
CA SER A 8 37.85 -86.43 33.34
C SER A 8 37.57 -85.42 32.23
N ALA A 9 38.51 -84.70 31.98
CA ALA A 9 38.95 -83.80 30.95
C ALA A 9 38.40 -83.93 29.51
N ALA A 10 38.54 -82.74 28.88
CA ALA A 10 38.93 -82.45 27.51
C ALA A 10 37.85 -82.13 26.48
N GLY A 11 38.01 -81.00 25.83
CA GLY A 11 37.46 -80.78 24.53
C GLY A 11 37.15 -79.26 24.25
N HIS A 12 38.12 -78.61 23.71
CA HIS A 12 38.05 -77.32 23.04
C HIS A 12 36.77 -77.11 22.19
N GLY A 13 36.23 -75.90 22.29
CA GLY A 13 35.22 -75.39 21.35
C GLY A 13 34.79 -73.99 21.75
N SER A 14 35.63 -72.98 21.43
CA SER A 14 35.26 -71.59 21.57
C SER A 14 34.26 -71.24 20.49
N ASP A 15 32.98 -71.40 20.77
CA ASP A 15 31.91 -70.78 19.99
C ASP A 15 31.53 -69.43 20.62
N ASN A 16 32.20 -68.40 20.13
CA ASN A 16 31.88 -67.03 20.38
C ASN A 16 30.61 -66.67 19.59
N LYS A 17 29.43 -67.09 20.10
CA LYS A 17 28.14 -66.63 19.59
C LYS A 17 27.97 -65.18 19.96
N LYS A 18 28.45 -64.30 19.06
CA LYS A 18 28.03 -62.88 19.00
C LYS A 18 26.51 -62.88 18.95
N SER A 19 25.88 -62.44 19.99
CA SER A 19 24.45 -62.15 20.02
C SER A 19 24.15 -61.25 18.82
N PRO A 20 23.07 -61.51 18.03
CA PRO A 20 22.75 -60.70 16.88
C PRO A 20 22.46 -59.29 17.41
N ALA A 21 23.33 -58.32 17.03
CA ALA A 21 23.08 -56.92 17.25
C ALA A 21 21.66 -56.62 16.77
N LYS A 22 20.76 -56.29 17.71
CA LYS A 22 19.41 -55.85 17.39
C LYS A 22 19.53 -54.70 16.39
N ARG A 23 19.32 -54.94 15.11
CA ARG A 23 19.15 -53.89 14.09
C ARG A 23 18.01 -53.02 14.61
N MET A 24 18.34 -51.90 15.21
CA MET A 24 17.37 -50.94 15.70
C MET A 24 16.60 -50.43 14.50
N ASN A 25 15.35 -50.87 14.37
CA ASN A 25 14.47 -50.43 13.31
C ASN A 25 14.16 -48.95 13.53
N VAL A 26 14.77 -48.08 12.76
CA VAL A 26 14.65 -46.62 12.87
C VAL A 26 13.18 -46.17 12.95
N TYR A 27 12.30 -46.87 12.24
CA TYR A 27 10.86 -46.61 12.26
C TYR A 27 10.19 -46.97 13.61
N ALA A 28 10.61 -48.08 14.25
CA ALA A 28 10.12 -48.45 15.58
C ALA A 28 10.51 -47.41 16.64
N ASN A 29 11.75 -46.92 16.59
CA ASN A 29 12.23 -45.85 17.49
C ASN A 29 11.50 -44.51 17.26
N LEU A 30 11.22 -44.16 15.98
CA LEU A 30 10.45 -42.95 15.67
C LEU A 30 9.00 -43.07 16.16
N ALA A 31 8.37 -44.24 15.97
CA ALA A 31 7.01 -44.50 16.46
C ALA A 31 6.94 -44.45 18.00
N GLN A 32 7.90 -45.07 18.68
CA GLN A 32 8.01 -45.04 20.15
C GLN A 32 8.23 -43.58 20.65
N LYS A 33 9.14 -42.82 20.01
CA LYS A 33 9.38 -41.43 20.34
C LYS A 33 8.16 -40.54 20.10
N ARG A 34 7.35 -40.81 19.08
CA ARG A 34 6.07 -40.15 18.85
C ARG A 34 5.03 -40.49 19.91
N ARG A 35 4.91 -41.76 20.34
CA ARG A 35 4.00 -42.22 21.38
C ARG A 35 4.36 -41.56 22.73
N THR A 36 5.61 -41.64 23.17
CA THR A 36 6.05 -41.00 24.42
C THR A 36 5.85 -39.50 24.43
N LYS A 37 6.08 -38.82 23.29
CA LYS A 37 5.81 -37.38 23.16
C LYS A 37 4.30 -37.07 23.24
N LYS A 38 3.46 -37.93 22.67
CA LYS A 38 2.00 -37.80 22.74
C LYS A 38 1.49 -38.01 24.14
N ASP A 39 1.99 -39.02 24.81
CA ASP A 39 1.60 -39.37 26.19
C ASP A 39 2.05 -38.29 27.19
N LYS A 40 3.26 -37.76 27.05
CA LYS A 40 3.73 -36.63 27.84
C LYS A 40 2.82 -35.42 27.65
N LYS A 41 2.48 -35.08 26.39
CA LYS A 41 1.60 -33.96 26.05
C LYS A 41 0.16 -34.15 26.59
N SER A 42 -0.34 -35.40 26.63
CA SER A 42 -1.68 -35.70 27.18
C SER A 42 -1.70 -35.56 28.69
N ARG A 43 -0.65 -36.00 29.38
CA ARG A 43 -0.49 -35.80 30.83
C ARG A 43 -0.40 -34.32 31.22
N GLU A 44 0.49 -33.56 30.57
CA GLU A 44 0.59 -32.12 30.78
C GLU A 44 -0.74 -31.39 30.52
N ARG A 45 -1.50 -31.82 29.51
CA ARG A 45 -2.83 -31.28 29.23
C ARG A 45 -3.84 -31.62 30.29
N ALA A 46 -3.82 -32.85 30.81
CA ALA A 46 -4.72 -33.29 31.90
C ALA A 46 -4.42 -32.53 33.20
N GLU A 47 -3.14 -32.38 33.58
CA GLU A 47 -2.72 -31.57 34.72
C GLU A 47 -3.16 -30.11 34.56
N TYR A 48 -2.94 -29.51 33.40
CA TYR A 48 -3.41 -28.14 33.11
C TYR A 48 -4.94 -28.02 33.23
N LEU A 49 -5.70 -28.99 32.71
CA LEU A 49 -7.16 -28.97 32.81
C LEU A 49 -7.64 -29.11 34.24
N ALA A 50 -6.92 -29.86 35.09
CA ALA A 50 -7.22 -29.99 36.50
C ALA A 50 -7.02 -28.70 37.32
N THR A 51 -6.13 -27.80 36.84
CA THR A 51 -5.90 -26.48 37.47
C THR A 51 -6.95 -25.43 37.10
N LEU A 52 -7.85 -25.75 36.13
CA LEU A 52 -8.85 -24.80 35.68
C LEU A 52 -10.12 -24.80 36.54
N PRO A 53 -10.78 -23.65 36.74
CA PRO A 53 -12.06 -23.58 37.42
C PRO A 53 -13.10 -24.49 36.77
N LYS A 54 -13.92 -25.17 37.56
CA LYS A 54 -14.99 -26.06 37.05
C LYS A 54 -16.08 -25.31 36.28
N HIS A 55 -16.39 -24.08 36.71
CA HIS A 55 -17.42 -23.25 36.08
C HIS A 55 -16.95 -22.68 34.72
N PRO A 56 -17.72 -22.81 33.63
CA PRO A 56 -17.30 -22.44 32.26
C PRO A 56 -16.96 -20.95 32.14
N VAL A 57 -17.75 -20.05 32.71
CA VAL A 57 -17.51 -18.59 32.64
C VAL A 57 -16.25 -18.21 33.41
N LYS A 58 -16.07 -18.76 34.63
CA LYS A 58 -14.83 -18.53 35.41
C LYS A 58 -13.60 -19.07 34.70
N ARG A 59 -13.72 -20.20 33.96
CA ARG A 59 -12.66 -20.78 33.13
C ARG A 59 -12.29 -19.86 31.97
N PHE A 60 -13.27 -19.22 31.31
CA PHE A 60 -13.04 -18.28 30.26
C PHE A 60 -12.23 -17.06 30.73
N PHE A 61 -12.67 -16.38 31.80
CA PHE A 61 -11.94 -15.24 32.36
C PHE A 61 -10.58 -15.61 32.94
N TYR A 62 -10.44 -16.79 33.52
CA TYR A 62 -9.15 -17.29 34.00
C TYR A 62 -8.12 -17.47 32.87
N ARG A 63 -8.56 -17.87 31.66
CA ARG A 63 -7.70 -17.96 30.51
C ARG A 63 -7.34 -16.59 29.94
N LEU A 64 -8.22 -15.62 30.01
CA LEU A 64 -8.02 -14.26 29.52
C LEU A 64 -7.27 -13.36 30.51
N HIS A 65 -6.86 -13.90 31.69
CA HIS A 65 -6.14 -13.09 32.68
C HIS A 65 -4.87 -12.46 32.05
N PRO A 66 -4.67 -11.12 32.15
CA PRO A 66 -3.63 -10.40 31.40
C PRO A 66 -2.22 -10.97 31.60
N LYS A 67 -1.85 -11.33 32.84
CA LYS A 67 -0.54 -11.91 33.17
C LYS A 67 -0.29 -13.26 32.46
N ARG A 68 -1.33 -14.06 32.21
CA ARG A 68 -1.22 -15.36 31.55
C ARG A 68 -1.15 -15.20 30.05
N VAL A 69 -1.97 -14.32 29.51
CA VAL A 69 -1.92 -13.94 28.08
C VAL A 69 -0.54 -13.39 27.74
N ALA A 70 -0.03 -12.45 28.53
CA ALA A 70 1.31 -11.92 28.38
C ALA A 70 2.39 -13.02 28.45
N LYS A 71 2.36 -13.89 29.50
CA LYS A 71 3.31 -15.00 29.62
C LYS A 71 3.28 -15.95 28.42
N TYR A 72 2.11 -16.20 27.85
CA TYR A 72 2.00 -17.01 26.63
C TYR A 72 2.64 -16.31 25.41
N TRP A 73 2.28 -15.06 25.15
CA TRP A 73 2.76 -14.32 23.97
C TRP A 73 4.27 -14.04 24.01
N PHE A 74 4.84 -13.83 25.20
CA PHE A 74 6.28 -13.68 25.39
C PHE A 74 7.03 -15.01 25.55
N SER A 75 6.36 -16.17 25.42
CA SER A 75 7.02 -17.48 25.34
C SER A 75 7.48 -17.79 23.91
N LYS A 76 8.44 -18.74 23.76
CA LYS A 76 8.87 -19.23 22.43
C LYS A 76 7.68 -19.74 21.58
N HIS A 77 6.68 -20.37 22.21
CA HIS A 77 5.48 -20.85 21.54
C HIS A 77 4.56 -19.70 21.08
N GLY A 78 4.39 -18.69 21.91
CA GLY A 78 3.63 -17.49 21.58
C GLY A 78 4.29 -16.69 20.45
N ALA A 79 5.61 -16.50 20.52
CA ALA A 79 6.37 -15.84 19.45
C ALA A 79 6.26 -16.56 18.11
N LEU A 80 6.36 -17.90 18.09
CA LEU A 80 6.16 -18.69 16.88
C LEU A 80 4.72 -18.61 16.35
N MET A 81 3.73 -18.54 17.25
CA MET A 81 2.33 -18.37 16.88
C MET A 81 2.08 -16.97 16.30
N ALA A 82 2.65 -15.92 16.93
CA ALA A 82 2.61 -14.56 16.42
C ALA A 82 3.22 -14.46 15.02
N LEU A 83 4.37 -15.10 14.80
CA LEU A 83 5.03 -15.13 13.48
C LEU A 83 4.15 -15.85 12.43
N LYS A 84 3.49 -16.96 12.80
CA LYS A 84 2.56 -17.66 11.90
C LYS A 84 1.34 -16.80 11.56
N ILE A 85 0.74 -16.15 12.57
CA ILE A 85 -0.40 -15.25 12.35
C ILE A 85 0.03 -14.09 11.44
N LEU A 86 1.19 -13.49 11.70
CA LEU A 86 1.74 -12.43 10.86
C LEU A 86 1.93 -12.93 9.40
N GLY A 87 2.53 -14.10 9.22
CA GLY A 87 2.73 -14.69 7.89
C GLY A 87 1.42 -14.93 7.13
N VAL A 88 0.41 -15.51 7.81
CA VAL A 88 -0.92 -15.72 7.22
C VAL A 88 -1.59 -14.37 6.90
N SER A 89 -1.48 -13.38 7.79
CA SER A 89 -2.05 -12.05 7.57
C SER A 89 -1.39 -11.34 6.39
N VAL A 90 -0.07 -11.40 6.28
CA VAL A 90 0.66 -10.84 5.15
C VAL A 90 0.25 -11.52 3.84
N MET A 91 0.15 -12.85 3.84
CA MET A 91 -0.31 -13.60 2.66
C MET A 91 -1.73 -13.22 2.27
N ALA A 92 -2.64 -13.10 3.22
CA ALA A 92 -4.02 -12.67 2.97
C ALA A 92 -4.08 -11.26 2.38
N VAL A 93 -3.27 -10.33 2.89
CA VAL A 93 -3.16 -8.97 2.35
C VAL A 93 -2.62 -8.98 0.93
N LEU A 94 -1.58 -9.76 0.64
CA LEU A 94 -1.01 -9.87 -0.70
C LEU A 94 -2.02 -10.46 -1.71
N LEU A 95 -2.79 -11.46 -1.30
CA LEU A 95 -3.86 -12.03 -2.13
C LEU A 95 -4.99 -11.02 -2.36
N LEU A 96 -5.35 -10.24 -1.35
CA LEU A 96 -6.33 -9.17 -1.48
C LEU A 96 -5.86 -8.11 -2.48
N ILE A 97 -4.62 -7.64 -2.35
CA ILE A 97 -4.02 -6.65 -3.26
C ILE A 97 -3.98 -7.20 -4.69
N GLY A 98 -3.53 -8.43 -4.88
CA GLY A 98 -3.51 -9.10 -6.19
C GLY A 98 -4.91 -9.25 -6.80
N GLY A 99 -5.89 -9.63 -5.99
CA GLY A 99 -7.30 -9.72 -6.40
C GLY A 99 -7.89 -8.37 -6.81
N LEU A 100 -7.60 -7.31 -6.04
CA LEU A 100 -8.02 -5.95 -6.38
C LEU A 100 -7.36 -5.45 -7.66
N PHE A 101 -6.07 -5.74 -7.84
CA PHE A 101 -5.37 -5.39 -9.08
C PHE A 101 -5.98 -6.10 -10.30
N ALA A 102 -6.25 -7.40 -10.18
CA ALA A 102 -6.91 -8.19 -11.23
C ALA A 102 -8.33 -7.67 -11.53
N TYR A 103 -9.09 -7.28 -10.50
CA TYR A 103 -10.44 -6.71 -10.66
C TYR A 103 -10.42 -5.38 -11.42
N PHE A 104 -9.48 -4.48 -11.09
CA PHE A 104 -9.38 -3.17 -11.74
C PHE A 104 -8.60 -3.18 -13.06
N ARG A 105 -8.09 -4.35 -13.49
CA ARG A 105 -7.32 -4.47 -14.74
C ARG A 105 -8.07 -3.93 -15.97
N LYS A 106 -9.39 -4.08 -16.02
CA LYS A 106 -10.23 -3.55 -17.10
C LYS A 106 -10.18 -2.02 -17.24
N ASP A 107 -9.90 -1.31 -16.15
CA ASP A 107 -9.81 0.15 -16.15
C ASP A 107 -8.42 0.63 -16.62
N LEU A 108 -7.44 -0.27 -16.71
CA LEU A 108 -6.07 0.06 -17.11
C LEU A 108 -5.96 0.42 -18.61
N ASP A 109 -6.89 -0.07 -19.44
CA ASP A 109 -6.92 0.30 -20.85
C ASP A 109 -7.16 1.80 -21.07
N GLN A 110 -7.82 2.46 -20.12
CA GLN A 110 -8.13 3.89 -20.16
C GLN A 110 -6.92 4.80 -19.89
N ILE A 111 -5.84 4.24 -19.35
CA ILE A 111 -4.61 4.99 -19.03
C ILE A 111 -3.49 4.74 -20.05
N ARG A 112 -3.76 4.02 -21.14
CA ARG A 112 -2.77 3.82 -22.22
C ARG A 112 -2.26 5.15 -22.77
N PRO A 113 -0.99 5.21 -23.21
CA PRO A 113 -0.46 6.38 -23.88
C PRO A 113 -1.39 6.85 -25.01
N GLY A 114 -1.74 8.14 -24.97
CA GLY A 114 -2.72 8.73 -25.88
C GLY A 114 -4.16 8.75 -25.37
N GLU A 115 -4.64 7.75 -24.62
CA GLU A 115 -6.00 7.78 -24.07
C GLU A 115 -6.11 8.76 -22.89
N LEU A 116 -5.11 8.80 -22.01
CA LEU A 116 -5.05 9.79 -20.94
C LEU A 116 -4.94 11.21 -21.48
N ALA A 117 -4.11 11.42 -22.51
CA ALA A 117 -3.97 12.72 -23.16
C ALA A 117 -5.26 13.18 -23.87
N LYS A 118 -6.07 12.27 -24.41
CA LYS A 118 -7.38 12.59 -24.99
C LYS A 118 -8.41 13.08 -23.96
N ARG A 119 -8.26 12.71 -22.70
CA ARG A 119 -9.16 13.16 -21.61
C ARG A 119 -8.80 14.57 -21.14
N VAL A 120 -7.52 14.93 -21.26
CA VAL A 120 -6.99 16.26 -20.94
C VAL A 120 -7.01 17.09 -22.20
N GLN A 121 -8.13 17.72 -22.50
CA GLN A 121 -8.33 18.47 -23.75
C GLN A 121 -8.75 19.92 -23.49
N THR A 122 -8.38 20.78 -24.42
CA THR A 122 -8.85 22.17 -24.42
C THR A 122 -10.37 22.22 -24.70
N THR A 123 -11.11 22.94 -23.86
CA THR A 123 -12.55 23.14 -24.02
C THR A 123 -12.91 24.48 -24.67
N VAL A 124 -11.92 25.24 -25.07
CA VAL A 124 -12.08 26.58 -25.65
C VAL A 124 -12.23 26.50 -27.15
N THR A 125 -13.29 27.11 -27.69
CA THR A 125 -13.49 27.28 -29.13
C THR A 125 -13.09 28.69 -29.53
N LYS A 126 -12.19 28.78 -30.50
CA LYS A 126 -11.70 30.07 -31.04
C LYS A 126 -12.27 30.34 -32.42
N TYR A 127 -12.80 31.52 -32.61
CA TYR A 127 -13.34 32.00 -33.86
C TYR A 127 -12.37 33.03 -34.49
N TYR A 128 -12.00 32.84 -35.74
CA TYR A 128 -11.07 33.68 -36.47
C TYR A 128 -11.73 34.28 -37.70
N ASP A 129 -11.30 35.45 -38.11
CA ASP A 129 -11.67 36.00 -39.41
C ASP A 129 -10.88 35.33 -40.56
N ARG A 130 -11.20 35.78 -41.82
CA ARG A 130 -10.50 35.29 -43.04
C ARG A 130 -9.01 35.55 -43.07
N ASN A 131 -8.52 36.50 -42.25
CA ASN A 131 -7.12 36.90 -42.16
C ASN A 131 -6.45 36.26 -40.94
N ASN A 132 -7.10 35.26 -40.31
CA ASN A 132 -6.61 34.57 -39.11
C ASN A 132 -6.49 35.46 -37.86
N VAL A 133 -7.27 36.59 -37.82
CA VAL A 133 -7.38 37.42 -36.64
C VAL A 133 -8.41 36.83 -35.70
N LEU A 134 -8.05 36.64 -34.42
CA LEU A 134 -8.96 36.14 -33.39
C LEU A 134 -10.12 37.12 -33.16
N LEU A 135 -11.34 36.68 -33.50
CA LEU A 135 -12.56 37.46 -33.28
C LEU A 135 -13.20 37.22 -31.94
N TRP A 136 -13.23 35.94 -31.52
CA TRP A 136 -13.91 35.54 -30.32
C TRP A 136 -13.30 34.26 -29.74
N GLU A 137 -13.29 34.18 -28.44
CA GLU A 137 -12.90 33.00 -27.68
C GLU A 137 -14.07 32.57 -26.79
N ASP A 138 -14.71 31.47 -27.16
CA ASP A 138 -15.75 30.85 -26.34
C ASP A 138 -15.09 30.01 -25.25
N LYS A 139 -15.10 30.55 -24.03
CA LYS A 139 -14.51 29.91 -22.84
C LYS A 139 -15.46 28.92 -22.18
N GLY A 140 -16.66 28.73 -22.75
CA GLY A 140 -17.71 27.91 -22.18
C GLY A 140 -18.29 28.49 -20.87
N THR A 141 -19.40 27.92 -20.44
CA THR A 141 -20.06 28.32 -19.17
C THR A 141 -19.49 27.60 -17.96
N ASP A 142 -18.93 26.40 -18.17
CA ASP A 142 -18.65 25.47 -17.08
C ASP A 142 -17.16 25.27 -16.75
N ASN A 143 -16.28 25.21 -17.73
CA ASN A 143 -14.86 24.97 -17.49
C ASN A 143 -13.98 25.67 -18.54
N TYR A 144 -13.25 26.67 -18.11
CA TYR A 144 -12.19 27.27 -18.92
C TYR A 144 -10.93 26.43 -18.79
N HIS A 145 -10.63 25.64 -19.84
CA HIS A 145 -9.53 24.69 -19.85
C HIS A 145 -8.67 24.85 -21.11
N LEU A 146 -7.44 25.32 -20.93
CA LEU A 146 -6.43 25.42 -21.96
C LEU A 146 -5.31 24.41 -21.69
N VAL A 147 -5.10 23.53 -22.64
CA VAL A 147 -4.02 22.54 -22.59
C VAL A 147 -2.86 23.02 -23.44
N VAL A 148 -1.67 22.99 -22.87
CA VAL A 148 -0.42 23.38 -23.53
C VAL A 148 0.65 22.31 -23.36
N GLU A 149 1.62 22.29 -24.27
CA GLU A 149 2.77 21.39 -24.16
C GLU A 149 3.64 21.73 -22.95
N SER A 150 4.39 20.76 -22.44
CA SER A 150 5.26 20.92 -21.27
C SER A 150 6.28 22.06 -21.42
N ASN A 151 6.78 22.31 -22.64
CA ASN A 151 7.71 23.41 -22.95
C ASN A 151 7.05 24.79 -22.90
N GLN A 152 5.73 24.87 -22.88
CA GLN A 152 4.93 26.08 -22.71
C GLN A 152 4.52 26.34 -21.26
N ILE A 153 5.02 25.58 -20.31
CA ILE A 153 4.82 25.76 -18.87
C ILE A 153 6.14 26.15 -18.22
N SER A 154 6.11 27.22 -17.43
CA SER A 154 7.28 27.74 -16.71
C SER A 154 7.93 26.67 -15.81
N ASP A 155 9.24 26.56 -15.85
CA ASP A 155 10.00 25.68 -14.93
C ASP A 155 9.82 26.09 -13.46
N TYR A 156 9.56 27.37 -13.20
CA TYR A 156 9.21 27.81 -11.85
C TYR A 156 7.92 27.18 -11.37
N LEU A 157 6.88 27.09 -12.23
CA LEU A 157 5.61 26.48 -11.86
C LEU A 157 5.76 24.97 -11.66
N LYS A 158 6.50 24.27 -12.53
CA LYS A 158 6.81 22.83 -12.37
C LYS A 158 7.49 22.57 -11.02
N LYS A 159 8.54 23.32 -10.70
CA LYS A 159 9.30 23.17 -9.45
C LYS A 159 8.46 23.54 -8.23
N ALA A 160 7.70 24.63 -8.28
CA ALA A 160 6.83 25.06 -7.19
C ALA A 160 5.76 24.00 -6.89
N THR A 161 5.11 23.46 -7.91
CA THR A 161 4.11 22.38 -7.76
C THR A 161 4.69 21.14 -7.10
N VAL A 162 5.85 20.67 -7.56
CA VAL A 162 6.53 19.53 -6.94
C VAL A 162 6.92 19.81 -5.50
N ALA A 163 7.42 21.01 -5.22
CA ALA A 163 7.85 21.40 -3.86
C ALA A 163 6.68 21.44 -2.85
N ILE A 164 5.50 21.88 -3.30
CA ILE A 164 4.30 22.04 -2.46
C ILE A 164 3.53 20.73 -2.33
N GLU A 165 3.24 20.07 -3.45
CA GLU A 165 2.32 18.93 -3.49
C GLU A 165 3.01 17.59 -3.22
N ASP A 166 4.20 17.38 -3.79
CA ASP A 166 4.87 16.08 -3.73
C ASP A 166 6.40 16.22 -3.83
N ARG A 167 7.02 16.60 -2.75
CA ARG A 167 8.46 16.89 -2.68
C ARG A 167 9.36 15.75 -3.17
N ASP A 168 8.90 14.51 -3.01
CA ASP A 168 9.63 13.31 -3.43
C ASP A 168 9.15 12.75 -4.77
N PHE A 169 8.41 13.53 -5.57
CA PHE A 169 7.78 13.12 -6.83
C PHE A 169 8.72 12.34 -7.75
N TYR A 170 9.94 12.81 -7.95
CA TYR A 170 10.91 12.17 -8.83
C TYR A 170 11.58 10.91 -8.25
N LYS A 171 11.30 10.56 -6.96
CA LYS A 171 11.96 9.45 -6.26
C LYS A 171 11.08 8.21 -6.10
N HIS A 172 9.76 8.37 -6.13
CA HIS A 172 8.82 7.26 -5.94
C HIS A 172 8.10 6.88 -7.25
N HIS A 173 7.38 5.77 -7.23
CA HIS A 173 6.62 5.24 -8.36
C HIS A 173 5.11 5.21 -8.03
N GLY A 174 4.48 6.38 -7.95
CA GLY A 174 3.04 6.55 -7.72
C GLY A 174 2.61 6.49 -6.26
N ILE A 175 3.43 5.95 -5.36
CA ILE A 175 3.18 5.87 -3.92
C ILE A 175 4.37 6.44 -3.16
N SER A 176 4.13 7.43 -2.30
CA SER A 176 5.14 7.97 -1.39
C SER A 176 4.94 7.37 0.01
N ILE A 177 5.80 6.41 0.39
CA ILE A 177 5.77 5.82 1.73
C ILE A 177 6.11 6.89 2.78
N SER A 178 7.07 7.76 2.50
CA SER A 178 7.45 8.88 3.38
C SER A 178 6.29 9.87 3.56
N GLY A 179 5.56 10.18 2.48
CA GLY A 179 4.36 11.00 2.51
C GLY A 179 3.23 10.38 3.34
N LEU A 180 2.99 9.09 3.15
CA LEU A 180 1.98 8.34 3.90
C LEU A 180 2.30 8.29 5.41
N MET A 181 3.54 8.01 5.77
CA MET A 181 3.99 8.00 7.17
C MET A 181 3.85 9.39 7.80
N ARG A 182 4.26 10.46 7.11
CA ARG A 182 4.13 11.83 7.55
C ARG A 182 2.67 12.22 7.78
N ALA A 183 1.78 11.92 6.82
CA ALA A 183 0.34 12.17 6.94
C ALA A 183 -0.28 11.43 8.13
N THR A 184 0.08 10.16 8.33
CA THR A 184 -0.41 9.35 9.45
C THR A 184 0.07 9.91 10.80
N PHE A 185 1.33 10.29 10.91
CA PHE A 185 1.90 10.85 12.13
C PHE A 185 1.32 12.23 12.45
N SER A 186 1.13 13.08 11.44
CA SER A 186 0.51 14.39 11.55
C SER A 186 -0.93 14.30 12.05
N THR A 187 -1.71 13.37 11.51
CA THR A 187 -3.09 13.09 11.94
C THR A 187 -3.13 12.59 13.39
N ALA A 188 -2.25 11.65 13.75
CA ALA A 188 -2.18 11.12 15.11
C ALA A 188 -1.73 12.14 16.15
N SER A 189 -0.93 13.14 15.76
CA SER A 189 -0.45 14.22 16.64
C SER A 189 -1.37 15.45 16.70
N GLY A 190 -2.55 15.41 16.07
CA GLY A 190 -3.50 16.52 16.04
C GLY A 190 -3.03 17.75 15.26
N ARG A 191 -1.94 17.63 14.49
CA ARG A 191 -1.44 18.69 13.62
C ARG A 191 -2.24 18.72 12.32
N GLN A 192 -2.25 19.88 11.66
CA GLN A 192 -2.92 20.03 10.37
C GLN A 192 -2.44 18.96 9.38
N VAL A 193 -3.39 18.23 8.81
CA VAL A 193 -3.12 17.07 7.94
C VAL A 193 -2.38 17.55 6.68
N GLN A 194 -1.09 17.30 6.61
CA GLN A 194 -0.35 17.45 5.36
C GLN A 194 -0.77 16.35 4.39
N GLY A 195 -1.02 16.69 3.12
CA GLY A 195 -1.42 15.75 2.08
C GLY A 195 -0.42 14.60 1.96
N GLY A 196 -0.94 13.37 2.03
CA GLY A 196 -0.14 12.15 1.82
C GLY A 196 -0.31 11.55 0.42
N SER A 197 -1.11 12.20 -0.46
CA SER A 197 -1.34 11.76 -1.83
C SER A 197 -0.25 12.32 -2.75
N THR A 198 0.23 11.50 -3.69
CA THR A 198 1.21 11.92 -4.69
C THR A 198 0.55 12.72 -5.82
N LEU A 199 1.35 13.45 -6.60
CA LEU A 199 0.89 14.15 -7.82
C LEU A 199 0.19 13.17 -8.78
N THR A 200 0.74 11.98 -8.96
CA THR A 200 0.15 10.95 -9.81
C THR A 200 -1.20 10.48 -9.30
N GLN A 201 -1.37 10.30 -7.99
CA GLN A 201 -2.66 9.95 -7.39
C GLN A 201 -3.68 11.07 -7.57
N GLN A 202 -3.25 12.33 -7.45
CA GLN A 202 -4.13 13.48 -7.67
C GLN A 202 -4.57 13.58 -9.12
N LEU A 203 -3.65 13.40 -10.09
CA LEU A 203 -3.96 13.35 -11.52
C LEU A 203 -4.99 12.26 -11.82
N VAL A 204 -4.75 11.04 -11.36
CA VAL A 204 -5.68 9.92 -11.52
C VAL A 204 -7.06 10.25 -10.96
N LYS A 205 -7.10 10.85 -9.77
CA LYS A 205 -8.36 11.25 -9.15
C LYS A 205 -9.12 12.27 -10.01
N GLN A 206 -8.44 13.25 -10.57
CA GLN A 206 -9.05 14.31 -11.38
C GLN A 206 -9.59 13.78 -12.72
N VAL A 207 -8.86 12.86 -13.36
CA VAL A 207 -9.19 12.39 -14.71
C VAL A 207 -10.19 11.24 -14.72
N PHE A 208 -10.11 10.33 -13.74
CA PHE A 208 -10.85 9.05 -13.79
C PHE A 208 -12.06 8.97 -12.86
N PHE A 209 -12.20 9.90 -11.92
CA PHE A 209 -13.31 9.84 -10.97
C PHE A 209 -14.25 11.03 -11.15
N PRO A 210 -15.56 10.80 -11.30
CA PRO A 210 -16.53 11.88 -11.31
C PRO A 210 -16.51 12.62 -9.96
N PRO A 211 -16.88 13.91 -9.93
CA PRO A 211 -16.80 14.75 -8.72
C PRO A 211 -17.47 14.13 -7.49
N GLU A 212 -18.59 13.45 -7.68
CA GLU A 212 -19.32 12.77 -6.61
C GLU A 212 -18.52 11.65 -5.97
N GLU A 213 -17.76 10.89 -6.74
CA GLU A 213 -16.90 9.82 -6.27
C GLU A 213 -15.59 10.38 -5.72
N ALA A 214 -14.96 11.33 -6.42
CA ALA A 214 -13.71 11.98 -6.03
C ALA A 214 -13.77 12.63 -4.64
N ASN A 215 -14.94 13.10 -4.22
CA ASN A 215 -15.17 13.78 -2.95
C ASN A 215 -15.55 12.86 -1.78
N LYS A 216 -15.76 11.56 -2.00
CA LYS A 216 -16.03 10.61 -0.91
C LYS A 216 -14.86 10.54 0.07
N ARG A 217 -15.16 10.62 1.38
CA ARG A 217 -14.18 10.61 2.48
C ARG A 217 -14.52 9.51 3.50
N GLY A 218 -13.59 9.23 4.41
CA GLY A 218 -13.77 8.21 5.44
C GLY A 218 -13.89 6.81 4.84
N LEU A 219 -14.67 5.93 5.46
CA LEU A 219 -14.81 4.53 5.05
C LEU A 219 -15.39 4.37 3.65
N SER A 220 -16.32 5.23 3.22
CA SER A 220 -16.89 5.21 1.88
C SER A 220 -15.90 5.61 0.78
N GLY A 221 -14.82 6.31 1.13
CA GLY A 221 -13.75 6.69 0.22
C GLY A 221 -12.65 5.63 0.04
N ILE A 222 -12.64 4.57 0.86
CA ILE A 222 -11.57 3.53 0.81
C ILE A 222 -11.52 2.82 -0.55
N PRO A 223 -12.63 2.32 -1.14
CA PRO A 223 -12.59 1.64 -2.44
C PRO A 223 -12.04 2.54 -3.54
N ARG A 224 -12.47 3.82 -3.56
CA ARG A 224 -11.94 4.82 -4.48
C ARG A 224 -10.42 5.01 -4.28
N LYS A 225 -9.95 5.15 -3.03
CA LYS A 225 -8.52 5.37 -2.74
C LYS A 225 -7.67 4.18 -3.15
N ILE A 226 -8.17 2.96 -3.02
CA ILE A 226 -7.49 1.75 -3.50
C ILE A 226 -7.37 1.79 -5.04
N LYS A 227 -8.46 2.08 -5.75
CA LYS A 227 -8.46 2.21 -7.21
C LYS A 227 -7.49 3.32 -7.67
N GLU A 228 -7.50 4.48 -7.01
CA GLU A 228 -6.59 5.60 -7.25
C GLU A 228 -5.12 5.18 -7.14
N ILE A 229 -4.76 4.42 -6.10
CA ILE A 229 -3.40 3.92 -5.89
C ILE A 229 -2.99 2.94 -7.01
N ILE A 230 -3.86 2.00 -7.36
CA ILE A 230 -3.60 1.01 -8.42
C ILE A 230 -3.37 1.71 -9.76
N LEU A 231 -4.25 2.65 -10.13
CA LEU A 231 -4.13 3.40 -11.37
C LEU A 231 -2.89 4.30 -11.36
N ALA A 232 -2.53 4.92 -10.22
CA ALA A 232 -1.34 5.75 -10.12
C ALA A 232 -0.04 4.96 -10.34
N VAL A 233 0.06 3.75 -9.79
CA VAL A 233 1.22 2.86 -10.04
C VAL A 233 1.31 2.50 -11.52
N GLU A 234 0.20 2.25 -12.18
CA GLU A 234 0.20 1.90 -13.59
C GLU A 234 0.50 3.09 -14.50
N VAL A 235 0.00 4.29 -14.17
CA VAL A 235 0.39 5.55 -14.86
C VAL A 235 1.91 5.76 -14.78
N GLU A 236 2.51 5.59 -13.61
CA GLU A 236 3.96 5.71 -13.40
C GLU A 236 4.78 4.66 -14.18
N ARG A 237 4.17 3.54 -14.52
CA ARG A 237 4.81 2.52 -15.36
C ARG A 237 4.78 2.89 -16.85
N MET A 238 3.74 3.61 -17.30
CA MET A 238 3.51 3.93 -18.70
C MET A 238 3.99 5.30 -19.12
N TYR A 239 4.10 6.25 -18.18
CA TYR A 239 4.48 7.63 -18.44
C TYR A 239 5.72 8.01 -17.66
N ASN A 240 6.60 8.82 -18.23
CA ASN A 240 7.70 9.39 -17.49
C ASN A 240 7.22 10.54 -16.57
N LYS A 241 8.05 10.94 -15.61
CA LYS A 241 7.73 11.98 -14.63
C LYS A 241 7.33 13.31 -15.23
N ASP A 242 8.00 13.74 -16.28
CA ASP A 242 7.72 15.03 -16.93
C ASP A 242 6.39 15.01 -17.69
N GLN A 243 6.03 13.87 -18.29
CA GLN A 243 4.71 13.66 -18.87
C GLN A 243 3.60 13.70 -17.81
N ILE A 244 3.79 13.01 -16.69
CA ILE A 244 2.83 13.01 -15.56
C ILE A 244 2.66 14.43 -15.01
N LEU A 245 3.76 15.14 -14.80
CA LEU A 245 3.72 16.51 -14.28
C LEU A 245 3.02 17.45 -15.27
N SER A 246 3.29 17.32 -16.57
CA SER A 246 2.63 18.11 -17.62
C SER A 246 1.11 17.84 -17.64
N LEU A 247 0.69 16.59 -17.58
CA LEU A 247 -0.72 16.21 -17.52
C LEU A 247 -1.38 16.77 -16.25
N TYR A 248 -0.72 16.65 -15.10
CA TYR A 248 -1.19 17.21 -13.84
C TYR A 248 -1.39 18.73 -13.92
N LEU A 249 -0.41 19.45 -14.42
CA LEU A 249 -0.47 20.91 -14.53
C LEU A 249 -1.54 21.37 -15.51
N ASN A 250 -1.82 20.59 -16.53
CA ASN A 250 -2.90 20.87 -17.47
C ASN A 250 -4.28 20.54 -16.89
N GLU A 251 -4.41 19.52 -16.03
CA GLU A 251 -5.71 19.06 -15.54
C GLU A 251 -6.12 19.71 -14.21
N SER A 252 -5.15 20.15 -13.41
CA SER A 252 -5.40 20.65 -12.05
C SER A 252 -6.36 21.83 -12.02
N PRO A 253 -7.31 21.86 -11.05
CA PRO A 253 -8.18 23.00 -10.84
C PRO A 253 -7.42 24.12 -10.09
N TYR A 254 -7.43 25.31 -10.67
CA TYR A 254 -6.79 26.50 -10.10
C TYR A 254 -7.79 27.55 -9.60
N GLY A 255 -8.94 27.09 -9.12
CA GLY A 255 -9.96 27.97 -8.57
C GLY A 255 -10.97 28.48 -9.60
N GLY A 256 -12.18 28.81 -9.12
CA GLY A 256 -13.28 29.12 -10.00
C GLY A 256 -13.60 27.96 -10.94
N ARG A 257 -13.78 28.25 -12.21
CA ARG A 257 -14.00 27.26 -13.27
C ARG A 257 -12.78 27.11 -14.19
N ARG A 258 -11.57 27.23 -13.62
CA ARG A 258 -10.32 27.25 -14.39
C ARG A 258 -9.52 26.00 -14.14
N ASN A 259 -9.36 25.20 -15.20
CA ASN A 259 -8.51 24.03 -15.19
C ASN A 259 -7.30 24.27 -16.09
N GLY A 260 -6.16 23.82 -15.61
CA GLY A 260 -4.89 23.96 -16.33
C GLY A 260 -4.12 25.23 -16.03
N ALA A 261 -2.80 25.07 -16.05
CA ALA A 261 -1.83 26.12 -15.72
C ALA A 261 -1.93 27.33 -16.68
N GLU A 262 -2.20 27.10 -17.97
CA GLU A 262 -2.35 28.16 -18.96
C GLU A 262 -3.60 28.99 -18.69
N SER A 263 -4.73 28.35 -18.39
CA SER A 263 -5.98 29.03 -18.03
C SER A 263 -5.81 29.88 -16.75
N ALA A 264 -5.09 29.36 -15.77
CA ALA A 264 -4.77 30.07 -14.54
C ALA A 264 -3.87 31.29 -14.79
N ALA A 265 -2.78 31.11 -15.55
CA ALA A 265 -1.84 32.17 -15.87
C ALA A 265 -2.49 33.33 -16.61
N GLN A 266 -3.31 32.99 -17.63
CA GLN A 266 -4.04 34.00 -18.40
C GLN A 266 -5.08 34.74 -17.54
N THR A 267 -5.78 34.01 -16.68
CA THR A 267 -6.83 34.63 -15.86
C THR A 267 -6.27 35.51 -14.74
N TYR A 268 -5.26 35.02 -14.02
CA TYR A 268 -4.77 35.73 -12.84
C TYR A 268 -3.75 36.83 -13.18
N PHE A 269 -2.98 36.65 -14.25
CA PHE A 269 -1.86 37.51 -14.59
C PHE A 269 -1.90 38.08 -16.02
N GLY A 270 -2.84 37.64 -16.87
CA GLY A 270 -2.90 38.06 -18.28
C GLY A 270 -1.70 37.59 -19.10
N LYS A 271 -1.01 36.53 -18.65
CA LYS A 271 0.23 35.99 -19.24
C LYS A 271 0.07 34.55 -19.67
N LYS A 272 0.97 34.09 -20.56
CA LYS A 272 1.11 32.65 -20.82
C LYS A 272 1.75 31.94 -19.64
N ALA A 273 1.44 30.66 -19.43
CA ALA A 273 2.03 29.86 -18.36
C ALA A 273 3.57 29.78 -18.45
N LYS A 274 4.13 29.92 -19.64
CA LYS A 274 5.57 29.95 -19.88
C LYS A 274 6.25 31.18 -19.28
N ASP A 275 5.55 32.32 -19.25
CA ASP A 275 6.10 33.62 -18.89
C ASP A 275 5.89 33.99 -17.41
N LEU A 276 5.44 33.01 -16.60
CA LEU A 276 5.24 33.19 -15.16
C LEU A 276 6.58 33.43 -14.44
N THR A 277 6.62 34.47 -13.63
CA THR A 277 7.72 34.71 -12.69
C THR A 277 7.67 33.70 -11.53
N LEU A 278 8.73 33.62 -10.72
CA LEU A 278 8.78 32.75 -9.56
C LEU A 278 7.64 33.01 -8.58
N ALA A 279 7.32 34.28 -8.30
CA ALA A 279 6.27 34.67 -7.36
C ALA A 279 4.87 34.26 -7.89
N GLU A 280 4.59 34.53 -9.15
CA GLU A 280 3.33 34.17 -9.82
C GLU A 280 3.16 32.64 -9.89
N ALA A 281 4.24 31.93 -10.21
CA ALA A 281 4.27 30.48 -10.23
C ALA A 281 4.03 29.85 -8.84
N ALA A 282 4.62 30.44 -7.79
CA ALA A 282 4.40 29.98 -6.42
C ALA A 282 2.95 30.20 -5.97
N LEU A 283 2.35 31.34 -6.34
CA LEU A 283 0.94 31.61 -6.06
C LEU A 283 0.04 30.58 -6.75
N ILE A 284 0.19 30.38 -8.07
CA ILE A 284 -0.61 29.39 -8.82
C ILE A 284 -0.43 27.99 -8.22
N ALA A 285 0.81 27.59 -7.91
CA ALA A 285 1.09 26.26 -7.36
C ALA A 285 0.46 26.02 -5.96
N SER A 286 0.14 27.07 -5.21
CA SER A 286 -0.51 26.94 -3.91
C SER A 286 -2.01 26.70 -3.99
N ILE A 287 -2.67 27.10 -5.07
CA ILE A 287 -4.13 27.07 -5.21
C ILE A 287 -4.70 25.63 -5.11
N PRO A 288 -4.16 24.60 -5.78
CA PRO A 288 -4.73 23.24 -5.70
C PRO A 288 -4.72 22.67 -4.28
N GLN A 289 -3.82 23.09 -3.41
CA GLN A 289 -3.74 22.62 -2.03
C GLN A 289 -4.99 23.02 -1.21
N ASN A 290 -5.48 24.25 -1.38
CA ASN A 290 -6.68 24.75 -0.71
C ASN A 290 -7.36 25.82 -1.58
N PRO A 291 -8.09 25.42 -2.64
CA PRO A 291 -8.68 26.36 -3.59
C PRO A 291 -9.57 27.43 -2.97
N PRO A 292 -10.42 27.12 -1.93
CA PRO A 292 -11.24 28.16 -1.31
C PRO A 292 -10.44 29.25 -0.58
N PHE A 293 -9.24 28.92 -0.11
CA PHE A 293 -8.41 29.84 0.67
C PHE A 293 -7.41 30.62 -0.19
N TYR A 294 -6.81 29.96 -1.19
CA TYR A 294 -5.76 30.55 -2.02
C TYR A 294 -6.26 31.12 -3.34
N ASN A 295 -7.55 30.97 -3.66
CA ASN A 295 -8.14 31.62 -4.82
C ASN A 295 -8.10 33.15 -4.65
N PRO A 296 -7.50 33.89 -5.59
CA PRO A 296 -7.37 35.36 -5.49
C PRO A 296 -8.70 36.13 -5.63
N TYR A 297 -9.80 35.48 -6.00
CA TYR A 297 -11.13 36.07 -6.18
C TYR A 297 -12.16 35.54 -5.21
#